data_2d550ff4191ca2d9204579f94b5aa4d3
#
_entry.id   2d550ff4191ca2d9204579f94b5aa4d3
#
_cell.length_a   1.000
_cell.length_b   1.000
_cell.length_c   1.000
_cell.angle_alpha   90.00
_cell.angle_beta   90.00
_cell.angle_gamma   90.00
#
_symmetry.space_group_name_H-M   'P 1'
#
loop_
_entity.id
_entity.type
_entity.pdbx_description
1 polymer ?
#
loop_
_entity_poly.entity_id
_entity_poly.type
_entity_poly.pdbx_seq_one_letter_code
_entity_poly.pdbx_strand_id
1 'polypeptide(L)'
;AAGSLDLATVARAAYHELGTAEISVKDLKQISRRLGRKVNQYQLSKLPRGKRGTVNVTMLLDTDVGESESTIDPVADKIETAVDKVPVDVLFKDLADLSDLVINGNRPSLVVTGAGGTGKSFTVKERIKASGLAKGREYNIQKGATSVFGLYQSFFLNRNEKLLVFDDCDDVFKDITSQNLLKAALDSDEPRELSWASRNTIPIDQGLDASVINNIEMG
;
A
#
# COMPACT_ATOMS: atom_id res chain seq x y z
N ALA A 1 10.45 -2.99 1.45
CA ALA A 1 11.65 -3.68 0.97
C ALA A 1 12.87 -3.46 1.88
N ALA A 2 13.06 -2.30 2.52
CA ALA A 2 14.19 -2.03 3.42
C ALA A 2 14.34 -3.03 4.59
N GLY A 3 13.26 -3.60 5.10
CA GLY A 3 13.31 -4.56 6.21
C GLY A 3 13.87 -5.94 5.86
N SER A 4 13.83 -6.36 4.59
CA SER A 4 14.36 -7.66 4.14
C SER A 4 15.88 -7.64 4.03
N LEU A 5 16.44 -6.55 3.52
CA LEU A 5 17.89 -6.34 3.42
C LEU A 5 18.58 -6.33 4.80
N ASP A 6 17.93 -5.74 5.79
CA ASP A 6 18.49 -5.66 7.14
C ASP A 6 18.64 -7.03 7.80
N LEU A 7 17.66 -7.92 7.64
CA LEU A 7 17.73 -9.28 8.20
C LEU A 7 18.81 -10.14 7.50
N ALA A 8 18.95 -10.06 6.20
CA ALA A 8 19.96 -10.79 5.43
C ALA A 8 21.38 -10.36 5.82
N THR A 9 21.61 -9.05 5.97
CA THR A 9 22.91 -8.50 6.41
C THR A 9 23.27 -8.97 7.81
N VAL A 10 22.31 -8.94 8.74
CA VAL A 10 22.52 -9.44 10.12
C VAL A 10 22.76 -10.95 10.14
N ALA A 11 22.02 -11.71 9.34
CA ALA A 11 22.18 -13.17 9.22
C ALA A 11 23.55 -13.58 8.70
N ARG A 12 24.08 -12.89 7.69
CA ARG A 12 25.45 -13.12 7.15
C ARG A 12 26.53 -12.78 8.17
N ALA A 13 26.43 -11.62 8.82
CA ALA A 13 27.37 -11.24 9.88
C ALA A 13 27.36 -12.28 11.00
N ALA A 14 26.20 -12.78 11.39
CA ALA A 14 26.07 -13.80 12.42
C ALA A 14 26.64 -15.15 11.95
N TYR A 15 26.43 -15.53 10.72
CA TYR A 15 27.02 -16.76 10.15
C TYR A 15 28.56 -16.70 10.12
N HIS A 16 29.12 -15.58 9.67
CA HIS A 16 30.57 -15.37 9.65
C HIS A 16 31.20 -15.39 11.06
N GLU A 17 30.50 -14.84 12.04
CA GLU A 17 31.00 -14.76 13.42
C GLU A 17 30.86 -16.11 14.17
N LEU A 18 29.77 -16.84 13.95
CA LEU A 18 29.42 -18.04 14.72
C LEU A 18 29.74 -19.34 13.97
N GLY A 19 30.01 -19.30 12.67
CA GLY A 19 30.34 -20.47 11.84
C GLY A 19 29.19 -21.46 11.65
N THR A 20 27.96 -21.08 11.94
CA THR A 20 26.78 -21.97 11.83
C THR A 20 25.57 -21.21 11.28
N ALA A 21 24.75 -21.95 10.48
CA ALA A 21 23.50 -21.42 9.96
C ALA A 21 22.33 -21.54 10.96
N GLU A 22 22.48 -22.33 12.02
CA GLU A 22 21.53 -22.38 13.14
C GLU A 22 21.93 -21.39 14.22
N ILE A 23 21.29 -20.22 14.23
CA ILE A 23 21.65 -19.09 15.06
C ILE A 23 20.57 -18.81 16.10
N SER A 24 20.97 -18.57 17.34
CA SER A 24 20.05 -18.19 18.40
C SER A 24 19.40 -16.82 18.09
N VAL A 25 18.11 -16.69 18.37
CA VAL A 25 17.41 -15.42 18.24
C VAL A 25 18.04 -14.32 19.09
N LYS A 26 18.66 -14.69 20.22
CA LYS A 26 19.38 -13.78 21.12
C LYS A 26 20.63 -13.22 20.43
N ASP A 27 21.41 -14.07 19.77
CA ASP A 27 22.64 -13.67 19.09
C ASP A 27 22.33 -12.79 17.85
N LEU A 28 21.31 -13.15 17.08
CA LEU A 28 20.83 -12.31 15.96
C LEU A 28 20.44 -10.91 16.44
N LYS A 29 19.71 -10.81 17.56
CA LYS A 29 19.35 -9.51 18.14
C LYS A 29 20.56 -8.72 18.67
N GLN A 30 21.56 -9.41 19.22
CA GLN A 30 22.77 -8.78 19.71
C GLN A 30 23.61 -8.23 18.55
N ILE A 31 23.81 -9.03 17.50
CA ILE A 31 24.54 -8.62 16.27
C ILE A 31 23.80 -7.49 15.54
N SER A 32 22.48 -7.58 15.47
CA SER A 32 21.61 -6.53 14.91
C SER A 32 21.83 -5.17 15.59
N ARG A 33 21.87 -5.14 16.92
CA ARG A 33 22.14 -3.92 17.70
C ARG A 33 23.54 -3.36 17.42
N ARG A 34 24.56 -4.24 17.37
CA ARG A 34 25.96 -3.84 17.11
C ARG A 34 26.13 -3.25 15.71
N LEU A 35 25.41 -3.76 14.71
CA LEU A 35 25.42 -3.27 13.33
C LEU A 35 24.51 -2.05 13.11
N GLY A 36 23.82 -1.57 14.14
CA GLY A 36 22.86 -0.48 14.02
C GLY A 36 21.64 -0.81 13.15
N ARG A 37 21.37 -2.10 12.90
CA ARG A 37 20.26 -2.60 12.07
C ARG A 37 19.12 -3.09 12.95
N LYS A 38 17.88 -2.79 12.58
CA LYS A 38 16.68 -3.23 13.34
C LYS A 38 16.10 -4.49 12.72
N VAL A 39 16.18 -5.61 13.45
CA VAL A 39 15.49 -6.85 13.12
C VAL A 39 14.29 -7.03 14.04
N ASN A 40 13.08 -7.09 13.47
CA ASN A 40 11.86 -7.22 14.26
C ASN A 40 11.43 -8.69 14.44
N GLN A 41 10.54 -8.93 15.40
CA GLN A 41 10.05 -10.26 15.74
C GLN A 41 9.30 -10.95 14.58
N TYR A 42 8.62 -10.18 13.75
CA TYR A 42 7.89 -10.68 12.58
C TYR A 42 8.84 -11.24 11.52
N GLN A 43 9.97 -10.57 11.25
CA GLN A 43 11.00 -11.06 10.33
C GLN A 43 11.60 -12.37 10.83
N LEU A 44 11.91 -12.47 12.13
CA LEU A 44 12.43 -13.68 12.73
C LEU A 44 11.44 -14.85 12.73
N SER A 45 10.14 -14.58 12.83
CA SER A 45 9.10 -15.62 12.80
C SER A 45 8.92 -16.28 11.43
N LYS A 46 9.39 -15.65 10.36
CA LYS A 46 9.36 -16.20 8.99
C LYS A 46 10.52 -17.15 8.69
N LEU A 47 11.55 -17.16 9.51
CA LEU A 47 12.68 -18.07 9.32
C LEU A 47 12.33 -19.50 9.77
N PRO A 48 12.84 -20.52 9.06
CA PRO A 48 12.72 -21.90 9.51
C PRO A 48 13.27 -22.07 10.92
N ARG A 49 12.53 -22.76 11.77
CA ARG A 49 12.96 -23.01 13.15
C ARG A 49 14.01 -24.14 13.16
N GLY A 50 15.12 -23.88 13.80
CA GLY A 50 16.14 -24.85 14.14
C GLY A 50 15.86 -25.56 15.48
N LYS A 51 16.89 -26.02 16.16
CA LYS A 51 16.81 -26.57 17.53
C LYS A 51 16.24 -25.51 18.49
N ARG A 52 15.79 -25.90 19.69
CA ARG A 52 15.14 -24.99 20.66
C ARG A 52 15.81 -23.62 20.75
N GLY A 53 15.09 -22.56 20.40
CA GLY A 53 15.56 -21.17 20.52
C GLY A 53 16.45 -20.67 19.37
N THR A 54 16.67 -21.49 18.33
CA THR A 54 17.42 -21.10 17.13
C THR A 54 16.50 -20.93 15.93
N VAL A 55 17.00 -20.22 14.92
CA VAL A 55 16.40 -20.08 13.59
C VAL A 55 17.47 -20.47 12.56
N ASN A 56 17.03 -21.04 11.45
CA ASN A 56 17.92 -21.39 10.35
C ASN A 56 17.94 -20.22 9.33
N VAL A 57 19.14 -19.71 9.08
CA VAL A 57 19.36 -18.56 8.18
C VAL A 57 19.92 -18.97 6.81
N THR A 58 20.03 -20.25 6.50
CA THR A 58 20.59 -20.74 5.21
C THR A 58 19.96 -20.04 4.02
N MET A 59 18.64 -19.90 3.98
CA MET A 59 17.93 -19.21 2.90
C MET A 59 18.34 -17.75 2.70
N LEU A 60 18.94 -17.11 3.71
CA LEU A 60 19.44 -15.75 3.64
C LEU A 60 20.91 -15.66 3.26
N LEU A 61 21.63 -16.80 3.31
CA LEU A 61 23.02 -16.90 2.91
C LEU A 61 23.16 -17.12 1.40
N ASP A 62 22.26 -17.94 0.82
CA ASP A 62 22.20 -18.26 -0.61
C ASP A 62 21.60 -17.14 -1.48
N THR A 63 21.00 -16.14 -0.85
CA THR A 63 20.79 -14.90 -1.56
C THR A 63 22.17 -14.27 -1.74
N ASP A 64 22.86 -14.62 -2.83
CA ASP A 64 23.88 -13.75 -3.38
C ASP A 64 23.28 -12.34 -3.47
N VAL A 65 23.67 -11.51 -2.50
CA VAL A 65 23.88 -10.13 -2.79
C VAL A 65 25.28 -10.12 -3.44
N GLY A 66 25.37 -10.69 -4.64
CA GLY A 66 26.12 -9.96 -5.62
C GLY A 66 25.64 -8.55 -5.43
N GLU A 67 26.54 -7.60 -5.35
CA GLU A 67 26.24 -6.30 -5.86
C GLU A 67 25.50 -6.55 -7.17
N SER A 68 24.19 -6.82 -7.08
CA SER A 68 23.33 -6.33 -8.09
C SER A 68 23.54 -4.83 -7.87
N GLU A 69 24.52 -4.31 -8.55
CA GLU A 69 24.16 -3.31 -9.54
C GLU A 69 22.73 -3.68 -9.83
N SER A 70 21.81 -3.00 -9.11
CA SER A 70 20.44 -2.98 -9.55
C SER A 70 20.62 -2.72 -11.03
N THR A 71 20.44 -3.73 -11.85
CA THR A 71 20.04 -3.52 -13.20
C THR A 71 18.70 -2.82 -13.00
N ILE A 72 18.84 -1.52 -12.66
CA ILE A 72 17.81 -0.51 -12.80
C ILE A 72 17.38 -0.79 -14.20
N ASP A 73 16.20 -1.38 -14.32
CA ASP A 73 15.62 -1.68 -15.62
C ASP A 73 15.88 -0.40 -16.44
N PRO A 74 16.68 -0.45 -17.53
CA PRO A 74 17.09 0.76 -18.24
C PRO A 74 15.88 1.56 -18.75
N VAL A 75 14.68 0.96 -18.67
CA VAL A 75 13.40 1.60 -18.90
C VAL A 75 12.94 2.39 -17.67
N ALA A 76 13.12 1.87 -16.44
CA ALA A 76 12.73 2.58 -15.21
C ALA A 76 13.60 3.83 -15.01
N ASP A 77 14.92 3.72 -15.21
CA ASP A 77 15.86 4.85 -15.12
C ASP A 77 15.60 5.89 -16.22
N LYS A 78 15.21 5.46 -17.43
CA LYS A 78 14.79 6.38 -18.51
C LYS A 78 13.46 7.07 -18.18
N ILE A 79 12.56 6.44 -17.44
CA ILE A 79 11.29 7.04 -17.02
C ILE A 79 11.55 8.07 -15.93
N GLU A 80 12.37 7.78 -14.91
CA GLU A 80 12.72 8.74 -13.87
C GLU A 80 13.45 9.97 -14.46
N THR A 81 14.44 9.77 -15.33
CA THR A 81 15.14 10.89 -15.99
C THR A 81 14.27 11.66 -16.98
N ALA A 82 13.21 11.07 -17.50
CA ALA A 82 12.25 11.75 -18.37
C ALA A 82 11.24 12.58 -17.56
N VAL A 83 10.78 12.08 -16.42
CA VAL A 83 9.85 12.79 -15.52
C VAL A 83 10.50 14.04 -14.92
N ASP A 84 11.79 14.00 -14.57
CA ASP A 84 12.53 15.17 -14.07
C ASP A 84 12.64 16.33 -15.09
N LYS A 85 12.33 16.06 -16.36
CA LYS A 85 12.38 17.05 -17.44
C LYS A 85 11.02 17.64 -17.80
N VAL A 86 9.92 17.07 -17.25
CA VAL A 86 8.59 17.59 -17.53
C VAL A 86 8.35 18.84 -16.68
N PRO A 87 7.99 19.98 -17.27
CA PRO A 87 7.65 21.18 -16.52
C PRO A 87 6.51 20.92 -15.52
N VAL A 88 6.62 21.49 -14.32
CA VAL A 88 5.68 21.28 -13.22
C VAL A 88 4.26 21.67 -13.59
N ASP A 89 4.09 22.73 -14.36
CA ASP A 89 2.81 23.20 -14.88
C ASP A 89 2.13 22.17 -15.80
N VAL A 90 2.90 21.46 -16.62
CA VAL A 90 2.40 20.36 -17.45
C VAL A 90 1.90 19.21 -16.57
N LEU A 91 2.68 18.80 -15.56
CA LEU A 91 2.27 17.74 -14.63
C LEU A 91 0.97 18.08 -13.89
N PHE A 92 0.79 19.34 -13.47
CA PHE A 92 -0.45 19.75 -12.81
C PHE A 92 -1.62 19.90 -13.77
N LYS A 93 -1.36 20.25 -15.03
CA LYS A 93 -2.39 20.21 -16.06
C LYS A 93 -2.85 18.78 -16.31
N ASP A 94 -1.91 17.84 -16.49
CA ASP A 94 -2.22 16.42 -16.67
C ASP A 94 -3.00 15.87 -15.47
N LEU A 95 -2.61 16.23 -14.23
CA LEU A 95 -3.36 15.87 -13.04
C LEU A 95 -4.79 16.41 -13.06
N ALA A 96 -5.00 17.64 -13.50
CA ALA A 96 -6.33 18.22 -13.62
C ALA A 96 -7.16 17.47 -14.66
N ASP A 97 -6.60 17.22 -15.86
CA ASP A 97 -7.27 16.51 -16.94
C ASP A 97 -7.62 15.06 -16.54
N LEU A 98 -6.71 14.34 -15.88
CA LEU A 98 -6.97 13.00 -15.36
C LEU A 98 -8.03 12.99 -14.26
N SER A 99 -8.02 14.01 -13.39
CA SER A 99 -9.06 14.18 -12.36
C SER A 99 -10.44 14.36 -12.98
N ASP A 100 -10.54 15.15 -14.05
CA ASP A 100 -11.79 15.36 -14.77
C ASP A 100 -12.32 14.08 -15.42
N LEU A 101 -11.44 13.22 -15.92
CA LEU A 101 -11.85 11.93 -16.48
C LEU A 101 -12.51 11.02 -15.43
N VAL A 102 -12.01 11.04 -14.18
CA VAL A 102 -12.62 10.26 -13.08
C VAL A 102 -13.90 10.93 -12.59
N ILE A 103 -13.89 12.25 -12.40
CA ILE A 103 -15.06 13.02 -11.96
C ILE A 103 -16.25 12.82 -12.91
N ASN A 104 -16.00 12.72 -14.21
CA ASN A 104 -17.00 12.51 -15.25
C ASN A 104 -17.32 11.03 -15.51
N GLY A 105 -16.79 10.09 -14.74
CA GLY A 105 -17.04 8.66 -14.90
C GLY A 105 -16.35 8.01 -16.11
N ASN A 106 -15.48 8.74 -16.83
CA ASN A 106 -14.76 8.20 -17.99
C ASN A 106 -13.59 7.26 -17.60
N ARG A 107 -13.21 7.28 -16.34
CA ARG A 107 -12.19 6.38 -15.73
C ARG A 107 -12.65 5.97 -14.35
N PRO A 108 -12.45 4.71 -13.96
CA PRO A 108 -12.94 4.19 -12.67
C PRO A 108 -12.15 4.78 -11.49
N SER A 109 -10.88 5.14 -11.69
CA SER A 109 -10.02 5.58 -10.59
C SER A 109 -8.78 6.33 -11.06
N LEU A 110 -8.17 7.05 -10.12
CA LEU A 110 -6.88 7.73 -10.26
C LEU A 110 -6.07 7.58 -8.98
N VAL A 111 -4.84 7.12 -9.08
CA VAL A 111 -3.88 7.11 -7.97
C VAL A 111 -2.80 8.15 -8.23
N VAL A 112 -2.65 9.09 -7.31
CA VAL A 112 -1.69 10.19 -7.41
C VAL A 112 -0.63 10.07 -6.32
N THR A 113 0.62 9.94 -6.72
CA THR A 113 1.78 9.86 -5.82
C THR A 113 2.74 11.03 -6.06
N GLY A 114 3.59 11.30 -5.09
CA GLY A 114 4.63 12.34 -5.21
C GLY A 114 4.88 13.07 -3.90
N ALA A 115 5.90 13.93 -3.86
CA ALA A 115 6.34 14.66 -2.68
C ALA A 115 5.20 15.42 -1.98
N GLY A 116 5.26 15.50 -0.65
CA GLY A 116 4.31 16.29 0.14
C GLY A 116 4.39 17.78 -0.18
N GLY A 117 3.28 18.50 0.01
CA GLY A 117 3.24 19.97 -0.12
C GLY A 117 3.29 20.51 -1.56
N THR A 118 3.27 19.65 -2.59
CA THR A 118 3.36 20.11 -3.99
C THR A 118 2.06 20.63 -4.59
N GLY A 119 0.91 20.52 -3.90
CA GLY A 119 -0.37 21.00 -4.42
C GLY A 119 -1.31 19.93 -5.02
N LYS A 120 -0.92 18.64 -5.01
CA LYS A 120 -1.74 17.54 -5.58
C LYS A 120 -3.19 17.55 -5.07
N SER A 121 -3.36 17.49 -3.75
CA SER A 121 -4.69 17.48 -3.13
C SER A 121 -5.48 18.76 -3.39
N PHE A 122 -4.80 19.90 -3.52
CA PHE A 122 -5.42 21.15 -3.89
C PHE A 122 -6.00 21.08 -5.31
N THR A 123 -5.20 20.63 -6.29
CA THR A 123 -5.64 20.50 -7.69
C THR A 123 -6.87 19.60 -7.81
N VAL A 124 -6.84 18.41 -7.20
CA VAL A 124 -7.97 17.47 -7.23
C VAL A 124 -9.23 18.11 -6.63
N LYS A 125 -9.11 18.77 -5.47
CA LYS A 125 -10.25 19.44 -4.80
C LYS A 125 -10.82 20.60 -5.61
N GLU A 126 -9.99 21.37 -6.28
CA GLU A 126 -10.46 22.45 -7.16
C GLU A 126 -11.22 21.88 -8.39
N ARG A 127 -10.79 20.73 -8.94
CA ARG A 127 -11.53 20.07 -10.03
C ARG A 127 -12.89 19.56 -9.55
N ILE A 128 -12.96 18.91 -8.37
CA ILE A 128 -14.23 18.48 -7.78
C ILE A 128 -15.15 19.67 -7.51
N LYS A 129 -14.62 20.78 -7.00
CA LYS A 129 -15.40 22.00 -6.79
C LYS A 129 -15.92 22.60 -8.10
N ALA A 130 -15.09 22.61 -9.14
CA ALA A 130 -15.46 23.11 -10.46
C ALA A 130 -16.54 22.25 -11.15
N SER A 131 -16.59 20.95 -10.85
CA SER A 131 -17.63 20.04 -11.38
C SER A 131 -19.03 20.28 -10.81
N GLY A 132 -19.14 21.02 -9.69
CA GLY A 132 -20.42 21.28 -9.03
C GLY A 132 -20.95 20.13 -8.18
N LEU A 133 -20.22 19.04 -8.02
CA LEU A 133 -20.64 17.90 -7.21
C LEU A 133 -20.88 18.29 -5.75
N ALA A 134 -21.95 17.77 -5.15
CA ALA A 134 -22.35 18.06 -3.78
C ALA A 134 -21.69 17.06 -2.80
N LYS A 135 -20.93 17.60 -1.85
CA LYS A 135 -20.30 16.78 -0.79
C LYS A 135 -21.34 16.03 0.03
N GLY A 136 -21.05 14.76 0.34
CA GLY A 136 -21.93 13.86 1.09
C GLY A 136 -22.97 13.14 0.22
N ARG A 137 -23.40 13.76 -0.89
CA ARG A 137 -24.36 13.17 -1.83
C ARG A 137 -23.66 12.54 -3.03
N GLU A 138 -22.80 13.28 -3.73
CA GLU A 138 -22.16 12.88 -4.98
C GLU A 138 -20.67 12.59 -4.81
N TYR A 139 -20.04 13.14 -3.76
CA TYR A 139 -18.68 12.78 -3.41
C TYR A 139 -18.43 12.81 -1.91
N ASN A 140 -17.46 12.04 -1.46
CA ASN A 140 -16.91 12.09 -0.11
C ASN A 140 -15.38 12.14 -0.11
N ILE A 141 -14.81 12.77 0.92
CA ILE A 141 -13.36 12.82 1.14
C ILE A 141 -13.06 12.20 2.49
N GLN A 142 -12.24 11.16 2.49
CA GLN A 142 -11.66 10.57 3.68
C GLN A 142 -10.22 11.04 3.82
N LYS A 143 -9.82 11.43 5.04
CA LYS A 143 -8.48 11.91 5.34
C LYS A 143 -7.86 11.16 6.49
N GLY A 144 -6.55 10.98 6.42
CA GLY A 144 -5.75 10.40 7.48
C GLY A 144 -5.84 8.88 7.57
N ALA A 145 -5.48 8.32 8.72
CA ALA A 145 -5.40 6.88 8.92
C ALA A 145 -6.77 6.20 8.85
N THR A 146 -6.84 5.07 8.17
CA THR A 146 -8.00 4.18 8.17
C THR A 146 -7.57 2.73 8.38
N SER A 147 -8.35 1.99 9.13
CA SER A 147 -8.16 0.54 9.26
C SER A 147 -8.71 -0.17 8.02
N VAL A 148 -8.32 -1.45 7.83
CA VAL A 148 -8.87 -2.31 6.76
C VAL A 148 -10.40 -2.33 6.77
N PHE A 149 -10.98 -2.47 7.97
CA PHE A 149 -12.43 -2.45 8.14
C PHE A 149 -13.02 -1.07 7.82
N GLY A 150 -12.38 0.01 8.25
CA GLY A 150 -12.80 1.38 7.91
C GLY A 150 -12.75 1.66 6.40
N LEU A 151 -11.77 1.09 5.70
CA LEU A 151 -11.67 1.16 4.25
C LEU A 151 -12.88 0.45 3.59
N TYR A 152 -13.15 -0.79 3.99
CA TYR A 152 -14.32 -1.53 3.48
C TYR A 152 -15.64 -0.81 3.77
N GLN A 153 -15.79 -0.28 5.00
CA GLN A 153 -16.95 0.52 5.37
C GLN A 153 -17.09 1.78 4.50
N SER A 154 -15.98 2.42 4.16
CA SER A 154 -15.99 3.59 3.28
C SER A 154 -16.48 3.24 1.89
N PHE A 155 -16.04 2.11 1.32
CA PHE A 155 -16.55 1.61 0.04
C PHE A 155 -18.05 1.29 0.14
N PHE A 156 -18.47 0.57 1.18
CA PHE A 156 -19.86 0.21 1.37
C PHE A 156 -20.79 1.43 1.44
N LEU A 157 -20.42 2.46 2.20
CA LEU A 157 -21.23 3.66 2.37
C LEU A 157 -21.26 4.56 1.12
N ASN A 158 -20.31 4.40 0.22
CA ASN A 158 -20.19 5.21 -1.01
C ASN A 158 -20.37 4.38 -2.29
N ARG A 159 -20.92 3.17 -2.22
CA ARG A 159 -21.05 2.23 -3.34
C ARG A 159 -21.97 2.69 -4.47
N ASN A 160 -22.86 3.64 -4.21
CA ASN A 160 -23.86 4.08 -5.17
C ASN A 160 -23.37 5.32 -5.90
N GLU A 161 -22.60 5.15 -6.97
CA GLU A 161 -22.16 6.20 -7.89
C GLU A 161 -21.55 7.44 -7.23
N LYS A 162 -20.86 7.25 -6.10
CA LYS A 162 -20.20 8.35 -5.40
C LYS A 162 -18.71 8.36 -5.67
N LEU A 163 -18.19 9.52 -6.03
CA LEU A 163 -16.76 9.73 -6.05
C LEU A 163 -16.20 9.70 -4.61
N LEU A 164 -15.33 8.73 -4.33
CA LEU A 164 -14.66 8.60 -3.05
C LEU A 164 -13.18 9.00 -3.19
N VAL A 165 -12.76 10.00 -2.40
CA VAL A 165 -11.40 10.52 -2.41
C VAL A 165 -10.70 10.15 -1.10
N PHE A 166 -9.54 9.49 -1.20
CA PHE A 166 -8.64 9.26 -0.08
C PHE A 166 -7.50 10.28 -0.14
N ASP A 167 -7.39 11.13 0.87
CA ASP A 167 -6.40 12.22 0.97
C ASP A 167 -5.52 11.97 2.19
N ASP A 168 -4.21 11.83 1.99
CA ASP A 168 -3.23 11.50 3.04
C ASP A 168 -3.52 10.18 3.79
N CYS A 169 -3.98 9.16 3.06
CA CYS A 169 -4.33 7.84 3.61
C CYS A 169 -3.25 6.79 3.29
N ASP A 170 -1.98 7.11 3.48
CA ASP A 170 -0.83 6.25 3.10
C ASP A 170 -0.84 4.87 3.75
N ASP A 171 -1.49 4.72 4.91
CA ASP A 171 -1.56 3.44 5.63
C ASP A 171 -2.31 2.36 4.86
N VAL A 172 -3.25 2.73 3.99
CA VAL A 172 -3.99 1.80 3.11
C VAL A 172 -3.04 1.06 2.16
N PHE A 173 -1.94 1.69 1.76
CA PHE A 173 -0.94 1.10 0.86
C PHE A 173 0.12 0.27 1.58
N LYS A 174 0.17 0.29 2.92
CA LYS A 174 1.13 -0.47 3.73
C LYS A 174 0.63 -1.86 4.12
N ASP A 175 -0.68 -2.03 4.21
CA ASP A 175 -1.32 -3.30 4.58
C ASP A 175 -1.77 -4.09 3.34
N ILE A 176 -1.39 -5.37 3.27
CA ILE A 176 -1.72 -6.24 2.13
C ILE A 176 -3.23 -6.42 1.95
N THR A 177 -3.99 -6.51 3.05
CA THR A 177 -5.43 -6.69 2.99
C THR A 177 -6.11 -5.44 2.44
N SER A 178 -5.68 -4.26 2.88
CA SER A 178 -6.12 -2.98 2.33
C SER A 178 -5.79 -2.85 0.85
N GLN A 179 -4.58 -3.26 0.43
CA GLN A 179 -4.19 -3.25 -0.98
C GLN A 179 -5.07 -4.18 -1.82
N ASN A 180 -5.45 -5.35 -1.31
CA ASN A 180 -6.34 -6.29 -2.01
C ASN A 180 -7.76 -5.72 -2.15
N LEU A 181 -8.28 -5.05 -1.11
CA LEU A 181 -9.55 -4.34 -1.20
C LEU A 181 -9.50 -3.20 -2.23
N LEU A 182 -8.40 -2.42 -2.24
CA LEU A 182 -8.22 -1.37 -3.24
C LEU A 182 -8.18 -1.96 -4.65
N LYS A 183 -7.44 -3.04 -4.89
CA LYS A 183 -7.40 -3.68 -6.21
C LYS A 183 -8.78 -4.09 -6.70
N ALA A 184 -9.58 -4.73 -5.83
CA ALA A 184 -10.95 -5.12 -6.17
C ALA A 184 -11.85 -3.90 -6.42
N ALA A 185 -11.72 -2.82 -5.63
CA ALA A 185 -12.50 -1.60 -5.80
C ALA A 185 -12.11 -0.79 -7.05
N LEU A 186 -10.84 -0.92 -7.49
CA LEU A 186 -10.29 -0.18 -8.64
C LEU A 186 -10.24 -1.04 -9.91
N ASP A 187 -10.79 -2.26 -9.86
CA ASP A 187 -10.85 -3.15 -11.01
C ASP A 187 -11.67 -2.52 -12.14
N SER A 188 -11.32 -2.89 -13.36
CA SER A 188 -12.06 -2.47 -14.57
C SER A 188 -13.17 -3.44 -14.96
N ASP A 189 -13.29 -4.57 -14.26
CA ASP A 189 -14.36 -5.55 -14.50
C ASP A 189 -15.71 -5.00 -14.03
N GLU A 190 -16.76 -5.30 -14.79
CA GLU A 190 -18.14 -4.93 -14.45
C GLU A 190 -19.00 -6.21 -14.31
N PRO A 191 -19.72 -6.39 -13.20
CA PRO A 191 -19.76 -5.54 -11.99
C PRO A 191 -18.50 -5.69 -11.13
N ARG A 192 -18.10 -4.60 -10.48
CA ARG A 192 -17.01 -4.62 -9.47
C ARG A 192 -17.56 -5.13 -8.14
N GLU A 193 -17.03 -6.24 -7.66
CA GLU A 193 -17.50 -6.86 -6.43
C GLU A 193 -16.42 -6.83 -5.34
N LEU A 194 -16.80 -6.36 -4.15
CA LEU A 194 -15.97 -6.44 -2.96
C LEU A 194 -16.59 -7.38 -1.94
N SER A 195 -15.80 -8.35 -1.46
CA SER A 195 -16.20 -9.28 -0.41
C SER A 195 -15.44 -9.02 0.87
N TRP A 196 -16.15 -9.05 2.00
CA TRP A 196 -15.58 -8.95 3.34
C TRP A 196 -16.04 -10.08 4.25
N ALA A 197 -15.17 -11.06 4.46
CA ALA A 197 -15.42 -12.17 5.36
C ALA A 197 -14.79 -11.89 6.73
N SER A 198 -15.46 -11.14 7.58
CA SER A 198 -15.02 -10.83 8.94
C SER A 198 -16.16 -10.96 9.95
N ARG A 199 -15.80 -11.16 11.23
CA ARG A 199 -16.74 -11.12 12.33
C ARG A 199 -17.20 -9.70 12.71
N ASN A 200 -16.54 -8.68 12.16
CA ASN A 200 -16.92 -7.29 12.39
C ASN A 200 -18.17 -6.97 11.55
N THR A 201 -19.21 -6.52 12.20
CA THR A 201 -20.41 -6.03 11.53
C THR A 201 -20.31 -4.54 11.28
N ILE A 202 -20.71 -4.10 10.09
CA ILE A 202 -20.94 -2.69 9.83
C ILE A 202 -22.18 -2.28 10.61
N PRO A 203 -22.12 -1.29 11.51
CA PRO A 203 -23.33 -0.81 12.18
C PRO A 203 -24.20 -0.14 11.13
N ILE A 204 -25.29 -0.81 10.75
CA ILE A 204 -26.22 -0.32 9.76
C ILE A 204 -27.57 -0.14 10.43
N ASP A 205 -27.99 1.10 10.49
CA ASP A 205 -29.30 1.52 10.96
C ASP A 205 -30.45 1.26 9.94
N GLN A 206 -30.19 0.45 8.89
CA GLN A 206 -31.06 0.42 7.70
C GLN A 206 -31.60 -0.96 7.31
N GLY A 207 -31.53 -1.96 8.17
CA GLY A 207 -32.20 -3.25 7.93
C GLY A 207 -31.70 -4.02 6.71
N LEU A 208 -30.44 -3.81 6.29
CA LEU A 208 -29.83 -4.54 5.19
C LEU A 208 -29.44 -5.96 5.63
N ASP A 209 -29.66 -6.93 4.76
CA ASP A 209 -29.26 -8.32 4.97
C ASP A 209 -27.73 -8.45 5.09
N ALA A 210 -27.27 -9.39 5.93
CA ALA A 210 -25.84 -9.65 6.11
C ALA A 210 -25.12 -10.05 4.82
N SER A 211 -25.82 -10.64 3.85
CA SER A 211 -25.27 -10.98 2.53
C SER A 211 -24.93 -9.74 1.72
N VAL A 212 -25.73 -8.69 1.81
CA VAL A 212 -25.48 -7.40 1.14
C VAL A 212 -24.31 -6.66 1.79
N ILE A 213 -24.10 -6.88 3.10
CA ILE A 213 -23.00 -6.25 3.85
C ILE A 213 -21.66 -6.90 3.53
N ASN A 214 -21.64 -8.19 3.28
CA ASN A 214 -20.43 -8.97 3.04
C ASN A 214 -19.96 -8.94 1.57
N ASN A 215 -20.89 -8.66 0.65
CA ASN A 215 -20.60 -8.51 -0.78
C ASN A 215 -21.23 -7.23 -1.28
N ILE A 216 -20.41 -6.31 -1.74
CA ILE A 216 -20.88 -5.05 -2.30
C ILE A 216 -20.52 -4.96 -3.77
N GLU A 217 -21.50 -4.59 -4.55
CA GLU A 217 -21.34 -4.20 -5.95
C GLU A 217 -21.06 -2.71 -5.99
N MET A 218 -20.00 -2.31 -6.70
CA MET A 218 -19.57 -0.93 -6.84
C MET A 218 -20.05 -0.40 -8.18
N GLY A 219 -20.85 0.65 -8.13
CA GLY A 219 -21.28 1.39 -9.32
C GLY A 219 -20.18 2.27 -9.91
#